data_16779bfd7c842d5199390f71e9cd573a
#
_entry.id   16779bfd7c842d5199390f71e9cd573a
#
_cell.length_a   1.000
_cell.length_b   1.000
_cell.length_c   1.000
_cell.angle_alpha   90.00
_cell.angle_beta   90.00
_cell.angle_gamma   90.00
#
_symmetry.space_group_name_H-M   'P 1'
#
loop_
_entity.id
_entity.type
_entity.pdbx_description
1 polymer ?
#
loop_
_entity_poly.entity_id
_entity_poly.type
_entity_poly.pdbx_seq_one_letter_code
_entity_poly.pdbx_strand_id
1 'polypeptide(L)'
;MAPSVAISAAEREAVLRRRNEELERELKESLEREDRMKEELRSVWGRVRVAEEAEERLCWQLGELEAEAVNEAREYRARVMELMEQLSDAHRLLRESSSYSSSPSTSTAISQ
;
A
#
# COMPACT_ATOMS: atom_id res chain seq x y z
N MET A 1 -66.31 -46.24 11.71
CA MET A 1 -65.50 -45.40 12.67
C MET A 1 -64.12 -46.01 12.92
N ALA A 2 -64.00 -47.21 13.39
CA ALA A 2 -62.70 -47.82 13.69
C ALA A 2 -61.78 -47.99 12.46
N PRO A 3 -62.22 -48.42 11.27
CA PRO A 3 -61.35 -48.54 10.10
C PRO A 3 -60.77 -47.18 9.62
N SER A 4 -61.59 -46.11 9.68
CA SER A 4 -61.15 -44.80 9.26
C SER A 4 -60.10 -44.20 10.25
N VAL A 5 -60.21 -44.49 11.54
CA VAL A 5 -59.22 -44.08 12.53
C VAL A 5 -57.89 -44.83 12.33
N ALA A 6 -57.96 -46.13 12.03
CA ALA A 6 -56.78 -46.97 11.79
C ALA A 6 -56.05 -46.52 10.48
N ILE A 7 -56.81 -46.25 9.41
CA ILE A 7 -56.25 -45.72 8.15
C ILE A 7 -55.65 -44.33 8.38
N SER A 8 -56.32 -43.48 9.14
CA SER A 8 -55.82 -42.15 9.49
C SER A 8 -54.52 -42.21 10.24
N ALA A 9 -54.35 -43.18 11.16
CA ALA A 9 -53.09 -43.36 11.88
C ALA A 9 -51.96 -43.82 10.97
N ALA A 10 -52.24 -44.78 10.06
CA ALA A 10 -51.26 -45.25 9.09
C ALA A 10 -50.87 -44.13 8.10
N GLU A 11 -51.85 -43.37 7.64
CA GLU A 11 -51.62 -42.22 6.77
C GLU A 11 -50.78 -41.14 7.46
N ARG A 12 -51.06 -40.86 8.72
CA ARG A 12 -50.25 -39.93 9.52
C ARG A 12 -48.80 -40.39 9.65
N GLU A 13 -48.60 -41.67 9.93
CA GLU A 13 -47.30 -42.25 10.04
C GLU A 13 -46.52 -42.13 8.71
N ALA A 14 -47.21 -42.43 7.59
CA ALA A 14 -46.61 -42.30 6.28
C ALA A 14 -46.25 -40.85 5.94
N VAL A 15 -47.11 -39.91 6.29
CA VAL A 15 -46.87 -38.46 6.08
C VAL A 15 -45.67 -37.99 6.93
N LEU A 16 -45.65 -38.41 8.18
CA LEU A 16 -44.52 -38.06 9.09
C LEU A 16 -43.22 -38.64 8.60
N ARG A 17 -43.23 -39.87 8.10
CA ARG A 17 -42.04 -40.53 7.56
C ARG A 17 -41.51 -39.78 6.32
N ARG A 18 -42.39 -39.41 5.41
CA ARG A 18 -42.02 -38.57 4.24
C ARG A 18 -41.44 -37.23 4.67
N ARG A 19 -42.07 -36.59 5.65
CA ARG A 19 -41.62 -35.30 6.13
C ARG A 19 -40.25 -35.40 6.79
N ASN A 20 -40.01 -36.46 7.54
CA ASN A 20 -38.71 -36.71 8.12
C ASN A 20 -37.63 -36.90 7.05
N GLU A 21 -37.93 -37.65 6.01
CA GLU A 21 -37.02 -37.85 4.87
C GLU A 21 -36.71 -36.54 4.14
N GLU A 22 -37.75 -35.71 3.93
CA GLU A 22 -37.57 -34.39 3.32
C GLU A 22 -36.69 -33.49 4.19
N LEU A 23 -36.94 -33.46 5.49
CA LEU A 23 -36.15 -32.65 6.44
C LEU A 23 -34.72 -33.14 6.53
N GLU A 24 -34.48 -34.43 6.50
CA GLU A 24 -33.13 -35.00 6.49
C GLU A 24 -32.38 -34.59 5.22
N ARG A 25 -33.04 -34.59 4.05
CA ARG A 25 -32.43 -34.11 2.80
C ARG A 25 -32.14 -32.62 2.85
N GLU A 26 -33.10 -31.83 3.30
CA GLU A 26 -32.92 -30.37 3.46
C GLU A 26 -31.79 -30.05 4.42
N LEU A 27 -31.70 -30.77 5.51
CA LEU A 27 -30.61 -30.59 6.48
C LEU A 27 -29.25 -30.93 5.87
N LYS A 28 -29.17 -32.05 5.16
CA LYS A 28 -27.95 -32.49 4.47
C LYS A 28 -27.50 -31.44 3.45
N GLU A 29 -28.41 -30.96 2.61
CA GLU A 29 -28.13 -29.92 1.62
C GLU A 29 -27.69 -28.62 2.28
N SER A 30 -28.35 -28.25 3.38
CA SER A 30 -28.03 -27.08 4.16
C SER A 30 -26.60 -27.16 4.75
N LEU A 31 -26.24 -28.32 5.31
CA LEU A 31 -24.90 -28.57 5.85
C LEU A 31 -23.83 -28.53 4.75
N GLU A 32 -24.12 -29.10 3.60
CA GLU A 32 -23.22 -29.04 2.45
C GLU A 32 -23.01 -27.61 1.95
N ARG A 33 -24.06 -26.80 1.93
CA ARG A 33 -23.96 -25.38 1.58
C ARG A 33 -23.16 -24.62 2.62
N GLU A 34 -23.38 -24.90 3.89
CA GLU A 34 -22.65 -24.29 4.99
C GLU A 34 -21.16 -24.59 4.91
N ASP A 35 -20.80 -25.85 4.63
CA ASP A 35 -19.40 -26.25 4.46
C ASP A 35 -18.73 -25.53 3.27
N ARG A 36 -19.45 -25.42 2.16
CA ARG A 36 -18.94 -24.66 1.01
C ARG A 36 -18.75 -23.19 1.32
N MET A 37 -19.71 -22.57 2.02
CA MET A 37 -19.59 -21.18 2.43
C MET A 37 -18.42 -20.96 3.38
N LYS A 38 -18.18 -21.88 4.31
CA LYS A 38 -17.03 -21.82 5.22
C LYS A 38 -15.72 -21.91 4.44
N GLU A 39 -15.64 -22.77 3.46
CA GLU A 39 -14.46 -22.92 2.60
C GLU A 39 -14.19 -21.66 1.77
N GLU A 40 -15.24 -21.11 1.16
CA GLU A 40 -15.16 -19.86 0.42
C GLU A 40 -14.73 -18.72 1.32
N LEU A 41 -15.27 -18.65 2.53
CA LEU A 41 -14.90 -17.63 3.51
C LEU A 41 -13.44 -17.73 3.91
N ARG A 42 -12.92 -18.93 4.15
CA ARG A 42 -11.49 -19.15 4.43
C ARG A 42 -10.61 -18.69 3.27
N SER A 43 -11.04 -19.02 2.05
CA SER A 43 -10.32 -18.61 0.84
C SER A 43 -10.26 -17.09 0.70
N VAL A 44 -11.39 -16.41 0.92
CA VAL A 44 -11.46 -14.95 0.86
C VAL A 44 -10.63 -14.31 1.97
N TRP A 45 -10.69 -14.83 3.19
CA TRP A 45 -9.87 -14.36 4.31
C TRP A 45 -8.37 -14.50 4.03
N GLY A 46 -7.98 -15.64 3.43
CA GLY A 46 -6.60 -15.86 3.01
C GLY A 46 -6.14 -14.83 1.98
N ARG A 47 -6.99 -14.53 1.01
CA ARG A 47 -6.70 -13.51 -0.02
C ARG A 47 -6.60 -12.11 0.56
N VAL A 48 -7.49 -11.77 1.49
CA VAL A 48 -7.46 -10.48 2.19
C VAL A 48 -6.16 -10.34 2.98
N ARG A 49 -5.75 -11.37 3.69
CA ARG A 49 -4.50 -11.36 4.46
C ARG A 49 -3.28 -11.15 3.56
N VAL A 50 -3.22 -11.85 2.43
CA VAL A 50 -2.13 -11.68 1.46
C VAL A 50 -2.10 -10.26 0.90
N ALA A 51 -3.28 -9.70 0.60
CA ALA A 51 -3.40 -8.33 0.11
C ALA A 51 -2.95 -7.31 1.18
N GLU A 52 -3.33 -7.51 2.43
CA GLU A 52 -2.91 -6.65 3.54
C GLU A 52 -1.39 -6.68 3.74
N GLU A 53 -0.78 -7.86 3.68
CA GLU A 53 0.68 -8.01 3.79
C GLU A 53 1.40 -7.33 2.62
N ALA A 54 0.85 -7.44 1.42
CA ALA A 54 1.39 -6.76 0.24
C ALA A 54 1.28 -5.25 0.36
N GLU A 55 0.16 -4.75 0.89
CA GLU A 55 -0.06 -3.34 1.14
C GLU A 55 0.94 -2.80 2.17
N GLU A 56 1.14 -3.50 3.27
CA GLU A 56 2.14 -3.13 4.28
C GLU A 56 3.55 -3.04 3.69
N ARG A 57 3.94 -4.02 2.87
CA ARG A 57 5.25 -4.00 2.21
C ARG A 57 5.39 -2.81 1.28
N LEU A 58 4.35 -2.51 0.49
CA LEU A 58 4.35 -1.37 -0.42
C LEU A 58 4.43 -0.04 0.33
N CYS A 59 3.68 0.10 1.42
CA CYS A 59 3.75 1.28 2.28
C CYS A 59 5.14 1.47 2.87
N TRP A 60 5.76 0.39 3.32
CA TRP A 60 7.12 0.43 3.87
C TRP A 60 8.15 0.83 2.81
N GLN A 61 8.06 0.24 1.61
CA GLN A 61 8.91 0.59 0.48
C GLN A 61 8.73 2.04 0.04
N LEU A 62 7.49 2.51 0.03
CA LEU A 62 7.18 3.89 -0.29
C LEU A 62 7.80 4.84 0.74
N GLY A 63 7.71 4.51 2.03
CA GLY A 63 8.34 5.27 3.10
C GLY A 63 9.85 5.35 2.95
N GLU A 64 10.51 4.25 2.57
CA GLU A 64 11.95 4.23 2.28
C GLU A 64 12.32 5.12 1.10
N LEU A 65 11.55 5.01 0.01
CA LEU A 65 11.78 5.85 -1.17
C LEU A 65 11.59 7.34 -0.87
N GLU A 66 10.59 7.68 -0.08
CA GLU A 66 10.36 9.05 0.36
C GLU A 66 11.54 9.57 1.20
N ALA A 67 12.05 8.75 2.11
CA ALA A 67 13.21 9.11 2.93
C ALA A 67 14.45 9.31 2.08
N GLU A 68 14.71 8.43 1.11
CA GLU A 68 15.80 8.57 0.16
C GLU A 68 15.67 9.85 -0.68
N ALA A 69 14.48 10.14 -1.16
CA ALA A 69 14.22 11.35 -1.94
C ALA A 69 14.48 12.62 -1.14
N VAL A 70 14.07 12.64 0.12
CA VAL A 70 14.34 13.77 1.03
C VAL A 70 15.85 13.93 1.26
N ASN A 71 16.55 12.84 1.49
CA ASN A 71 18.00 12.86 1.69
C ASN A 71 18.73 13.35 0.44
N GLU A 72 18.36 12.85 -0.73
CA GLU A 72 18.94 13.31 -2.00
C GLU A 72 18.68 14.80 -2.23
N ALA A 73 17.47 15.27 -1.95
CA ALA A 73 17.13 16.68 -2.08
C ALA A 73 17.97 17.56 -1.15
N ARG A 74 18.24 17.10 0.07
CA ARG A 74 19.11 17.79 1.03
C ARG A 74 20.55 17.84 0.53
N GLU A 75 21.06 16.73 0.02
CA GLU A 75 22.41 16.64 -0.54
C GLU A 75 22.57 17.58 -1.74
N TYR A 76 21.62 17.58 -2.67
CA TYR A 76 21.63 18.51 -3.80
C TYR A 76 21.59 19.96 -3.35
N ARG A 77 20.75 20.28 -2.39
CA ARG A 77 20.66 21.63 -1.86
C ARG A 77 21.96 22.08 -1.21
N ALA A 78 22.57 21.22 -0.42
CA ALA A 78 23.86 21.48 0.20
C ALA A 78 24.94 21.69 -0.85
N ARG A 79 24.95 20.87 -1.90
CA ARG A 79 25.90 20.99 -3.01
C ARG A 79 25.71 22.28 -3.80
N VAL A 80 24.48 22.66 -4.07
CA VAL A 80 24.18 23.94 -4.73
C VAL A 80 24.66 25.11 -3.88
N MET A 81 24.40 25.11 -2.60
CA MET A 81 24.85 26.16 -1.70
C MET A 81 26.40 26.26 -1.65
N GLU A 82 27.08 25.12 -1.61
CA GLU A 82 28.54 25.07 -1.66
C GLU A 82 29.09 25.65 -2.96
N LEU A 83 28.52 25.29 -4.08
CA LEU A 83 28.92 25.81 -5.39
C LEU A 83 28.63 27.31 -5.54
N MET A 84 27.54 27.79 -4.99
CA MET A 84 27.24 29.22 -4.95
C MET A 84 28.23 30.00 -4.12
N GLU A 85 28.66 29.44 -2.99
CA GLU A 85 29.71 30.01 -2.15
C GLU A 85 31.04 30.08 -2.90
N GLN A 86 31.45 29.00 -3.55
CA GLN A 86 32.66 28.94 -4.36
C GLN A 86 32.62 29.94 -5.51
N LEU A 87 31.49 30.07 -6.16
CA LEU A 87 31.28 31.01 -7.25
C LEU A 87 31.38 32.46 -6.75
N SER A 88 30.75 32.75 -5.62
CA SER A 88 30.84 34.06 -4.97
C SER A 88 32.27 34.43 -4.61
N ASP A 89 33.02 33.49 -4.04
CA ASP A 89 34.45 33.70 -3.68
C ASP A 89 35.31 33.91 -4.93
N ALA A 90 35.07 33.16 -5.98
CA ALA A 90 35.78 33.33 -7.25
C ALA A 90 35.52 34.70 -7.87
N HIS A 91 34.26 35.15 -7.87
CA HIS A 91 33.90 36.49 -8.34
C HIS A 91 34.56 37.60 -7.52
N ARG A 92 34.60 37.43 -6.21
CA ARG A 92 35.27 38.37 -5.33
C ARG A 92 36.77 38.47 -5.65
N LEU A 93 37.43 37.33 -5.80
CA LEU A 93 38.86 37.26 -6.14
C LEU A 93 39.13 37.89 -7.52
N LEU A 94 38.26 37.66 -8.51
CA LEU A 94 38.41 38.30 -9.81
C LEU A 94 38.24 39.81 -9.75
N ARG A 95 37.30 40.30 -8.97
CA ARG A 95 37.11 41.76 -8.77
C ARG A 95 38.31 42.39 -8.07
N GLU A 96 38.83 41.76 -7.05
CA GLU A 96 40.02 42.21 -6.33
C GLU A 96 41.25 42.20 -7.24
N SER A 97 41.43 41.15 -8.02
CA SER A 97 42.50 41.02 -8.98
C SER A 97 42.42 42.09 -10.08
N SER A 98 41.24 42.29 -10.62
CA SER A 98 40.99 43.29 -11.65
C SER A 98 41.24 44.72 -11.15
N SER A 99 40.76 45.02 -9.95
CA SER A 99 41.00 46.33 -9.31
C SER A 99 42.50 46.56 -9.01
N TYR A 100 43.17 45.54 -8.55
CA TYR A 100 44.59 45.61 -8.25
C TYR A 100 45.47 45.78 -9.49
N SER A 101 45.15 45.08 -10.58
CA SER A 101 45.93 45.18 -11.83
C SER A 101 45.73 46.45 -12.60
N SER A 102 44.60 47.11 -12.51
CA SER A 102 44.38 48.37 -13.23
C SER A 102 44.99 49.57 -12.57
N SER A 103 45.17 49.59 -11.27
CA SER A 103 45.74 50.68 -10.49
C SER A 103 47.22 50.96 -10.81
N PRO A 104 48.13 49.96 -10.78
CA PRO A 104 49.52 50.19 -11.06
C PRO A 104 49.84 50.64 -12.48
N SER A 105 49.11 50.11 -13.47
CA SER A 105 49.37 50.44 -14.86
C SER A 105 49.03 51.90 -15.18
N THR A 106 48.00 52.44 -14.58
CA THR A 106 47.61 53.84 -14.75
C THR A 106 48.68 54.77 -14.16
N SER A 107 49.14 54.42 -12.98
CA SER A 107 50.16 55.19 -12.31
C SER A 107 51.50 55.23 -13.07
N THR A 108 51.89 54.12 -13.65
CA THR A 108 53.16 54.02 -14.41
C THR A 108 53.05 54.84 -15.71
N ALA A 109 51.93 54.87 -16.37
CA ALA A 109 51.76 55.64 -17.58
C ALA A 109 51.83 57.14 -17.37
N ILE A 110 51.36 57.65 -16.29
CA ILE A 110 51.37 59.09 -15.96
C ILE A 110 52.75 59.60 -15.66
N SER A 111 53.56 58.80 -15.01
CA SER A 111 54.90 59.20 -14.62
C SER A 111 55.92 59.39 -15.75
N GLN A 112 55.58 58.86 -16.91
CA GLN A 112 56.35 59.01 -18.11
C GLN A 112 55.76 60.08 -19.00
#